data_c60e69b0480a68bb31fbb08846fb055a
#
_entry.id   c60e69b0480a68bb31fbb08846fb055a
#
_cell.length_a   1.000
_cell.length_b   1.000
_cell.length_c   1.000
_cell.angle_alpha   90.00
_cell.angle_beta   90.00
_cell.angle_gamma   90.00
#
_symmetry.space_group_name_H-M   'P 1'
#
loop_
_entity.id
_entity.type
_entity.pdbx_description
1 polymer ?
#
loop_
_entity_poly.entity_id
_entity_poly.type
_entity_poly.pdbx_seq_one_letter_code
_entity_poly.pdbx_strand_id
1 'polypeptide(L)'
;MSMQRSDSGSVHSSALLPEEFRANDFLLSHLDIACTIHSNLWDEPLLAINSGGLFSTASRSRCYCTNLRGHKPITSYASCVSVKPVQEFLGWPSDRPWPAWASTAWFDNCLRAIVGLSCASPRSVTQIKQYIKANPGTRLHKPSEKDVLKKIRVYNLVPSRTGTTPDVLSVEKVEELMGFSRGHTGSCDQYHTTDHQRRKMLGDSFQVDTVAYLLTPILDLQRAGKLPPEGITVLSLFDGIGGALVALHKIGVRLNRVITCEKDELRRMVVRNWMQKHAPRAIHIEMVDIRDASKGPSSTAFIRNIMNKGPIHLVIGGSPCQNISMLNRVSSDKGSGRSGFSGDDSHLFFSYVTILRKCKEEHERRGRRGGTG
;
A
#
# COMPACT_ATOMS: atom_id res chain seq x y z
N MET A 1 19.44 51.70 13.95
CA MET A 1 18.35 51.09 13.17
C MET A 1 18.74 49.66 12.86
N SER A 2 18.30 48.70 13.67
CA SER A 2 18.60 47.28 13.57
C SER A 2 17.37 46.59 12.93
N MET A 3 17.54 46.00 11.76
CA MET A 3 16.52 45.15 11.13
C MET A 3 16.52 43.77 11.80
N GLN A 4 15.46 43.47 12.47
CA GLN A 4 15.16 42.11 12.94
C GLN A 4 14.80 41.24 11.71
N ARG A 5 15.50 40.12 11.55
CA ARG A 5 15.13 39.03 10.66
C ARG A 5 14.05 38.18 11.36
N SER A 6 12.91 38.07 10.74
CA SER A 6 11.86 37.16 11.15
C SER A 6 12.26 35.72 10.79
N ASP A 7 12.47 34.88 11.79
CA ASP A 7 12.59 33.44 11.65
C ASP A 7 11.25 32.86 11.18
N SER A 8 11.21 32.39 9.94
CA SER A 8 10.13 31.53 9.46
C SER A 8 10.39 30.11 10.00
N GLY A 9 9.71 29.76 11.08
CA GLY A 9 9.77 28.43 11.67
C GLY A 9 9.31 27.35 10.69
N SER A 10 10.23 26.47 10.31
CA SER A 10 9.91 25.21 9.66
C SER A 10 9.14 24.34 10.65
N VAL A 11 7.85 24.14 10.38
CA VAL A 11 7.02 23.20 11.13
C VAL A 11 7.51 21.79 10.80
N HIS A 12 8.33 21.21 11.66
CA HIS A 12 8.71 19.82 11.58
C HIS A 12 7.47 18.94 11.78
N SER A 13 7.12 18.15 10.76
CA SER A 13 6.00 17.21 10.75
C SER A 13 6.19 16.01 11.70
N SER A 14 7.16 16.06 12.62
CA SER A 14 7.45 15.02 13.61
C SER A 14 6.41 14.94 14.74
N ALA A 15 5.49 15.89 14.82
CA ALA A 15 4.53 16.00 15.93
C ALA A 15 3.29 15.07 15.81
N LEU A 16 3.16 14.30 14.74
CA LEU A 16 1.97 13.47 14.48
C LEU A 16 2.17 11.97 14.73
N LEU A 17 3.32 11.53 15.21
CA LEU A 17 3.54 10.13 15.59
C LEU A 17 3.37 9.98 17.11
N PRO A 18 2.56 9.03 17.61
CA PRO A 18 2.50 8.68 19.01
C PRO A 18 3.89 8.36 19.57
N GLU A 19 4.14 8.68 20.84
CA GLU A 19 5.44 8.52 21.51
C GLU A 19 6.02 7.10 21.42
N GLU A 20 5.16 6.10 21.41
CA GLU A 20 5.52 4.69 21.23
C GLU A 20 6.17 4.35 19.87
N PHE A 21 6.04 5.23 18.88
CA PHE A 21 6.70 5.10 17.56
C PHE A 21 8.06 5.81 17.49
N ARG A 22 8.39 6.68 18.45
CA ARG A 22 9.69 7.37 18.51
C ARG A 22 10.84 6.43 18.89
N ALA A 23 10.55 5.30 19.53
CA ALA A 23 11.53 4.31 20.00
C ALA A 23 11.95 3.27 18.93
N ASN A 24 11.50 3.39 17.69
CA ASN A 24 11.86 2.48 16.64
C ASN A 24 12.95 3.09 15.73
N ASP A 25 14.22 2.99 16.14
CA ASP A 25 15.42 3.28 15.32
C ASP A 25 15.36 2.68 13.92
N PHE A 26 14.53 1.67 13.74
CA PHE A 26 14.24 1.01 12.49
C PHE A 26 13.49 1.88 11.47
N LEU A 27 12.48 2.63 11.89
CA LEU A 27 11.75 3.55 11.02
C LEU A 27 12.66 4.71 10.58
N LEU A 28 13.50 5.22 11.48
CA LEU A 28 14.43 6.29 11.20
C LEU A 28 15.50 5.87 10.19
N SER A 29 16.11 4.67 10.32
CA SER A 29 17.12 4.20 9.38
C SER A 29 16.58 3.96 7.96
N HIS A 30 15.29 3.60 7.83
CA HIS A 30 14.64 3.46 6.52
C HIS A 30 14.16 4.79 5.97
N LEU A 31 13.74 5.71 6.83
CA LEU A 31 13.46 7.10 6.49
C LEU A 31 14.71 7.78 5.95
N ASP A 32 15.87 7.58 6.57
CA ASP A 32 17.14 8.18 6.13
C ASP A 32 17.55 7.70 4.73
N ILE A 33 17.44 6.38 4.45
CA ILE A 33 17.72 5.84 3.13
C ILE A 33 16.70 6.35 2.11
N ALA A 34 15.42 6.32 2.43
CA ALA A 34 14.36 6.80 1.57
C ALA A 34 14.46 8.32 1.35
N CYS A 35 14.79 9.10 2.39
CA CYS A 35 15.05 10.54 2.28
C CYS A 35 16.27 10.85 1.43
N THR A 36 17.36 10.09 1.55
CA THR A 36 18.57 10.27 0.73
C THR A 36 18.29 9.96 -0.74
N ILE A 37 17.55 8.91 -1.03
CA ILE A 37 17.10 8.60 -2.40
C ILE A 37 16.16 9.67 -2.91
N HIS A 38 15.24 10.11 -2.07
CA HIS A 38 14.24 11.12 -2.39
C HIS A 38 14.89 12.48 -2.68
N SER A 39 15.77 12.98 -1.82
CA SER A 39 16.46 14.26 -2.00
C SER A 39 17.30 14.34 -3.28
N ASN A 40 17.82 13.19 -3.77
CA ASN A 40 18.55 13.10 -5.03
C ASN A 40 17.66 13.01 -6.28
N LEU A 41 16.37 12.67 -6.12
CA LEU A 41 15.45 12.44 -7.23
C LEU A 41 14.29 13.45 -7.29
N TRP A 42 13.92 14.01 -6.16
CA TRP A 42 12.71 14.85 -6.00
C TRP A 42 12.94 15.92 -4.93
N ASP A 43 12.45 17.10 -5.17
CA ASP A 43 12.43 18.22 -4.19
C ASP A 43 11.25 18.13 -3.20
N GLU A 44 10.51 17.03 -3.19
CA GLU A 44 9.27 16.88 -2.42
C GLU A 44 9.49 16.00 -1.17
N PRO A 45 8.80 16.28 -0.06
CA PRO A 45 8.99 15.52 1.17
C PRO A 45 8.46 14.09 1.08
N LEU A 46 9.15 13.17 1.74
CA LEU A 46 8.68 11.81 1.96
C LEU A 46 7.56 11.83 3.01
N LEU A 47 6.42 11.24 2.67
CA LEU A 47 5.27 11.14 3.55
C LEU A 47 5.20 9.76 4.21
N ALA A 48 5.41 9.71 5.53
CA ALA A 48 5.20 8.49 6.31
C ALA A 48 3.76 8.48 6.86
N ILE A 49 2.95 7.54 6.41
CA ILE A 49 1.55 7.44 6.82
C ILE A 49 1.28 6.05 7.40
N ASN A 50 0.65 6.02 8.58
CA ASN A 50 0.05 4.83 9.14
C ASN A 50 -1.47 4.87 8.89
N SER A 51 -2.00 3.85 8.22
CA SER A 51 -3.44 3.76 7.94
C SER A 51 -4.30 3.51 9.17
N GLY A 52 -3.71 3.00 10.26
CA GLY A 52 -4.46 2.60 11.46
C GLY A 52 -5.15 3.77 12.14
N GLY A 53 -6.45 3.64 12.39
CA GLY A 53 -7.28 4.67 12.99
C GLY A 53 -7.61 5.85 12.06
N LEU A 54 -6.91 6.02 10.93
CA LEU A 54 -7.18 7.06 9.92
C LEU A 54 -8.02 6.52 8.76
N PHE A 55 -7.59 5.44 8.16
CA PHE A 55 -8.18 4.89 6.94
C PHE A 55 -8.56 3.41 7.06
N SER A 56 -8.14 2.76 8.13
CA SER A 56 -8.36 1.34 8.35
C SER A 56 -8.39 1.01 9.83
N THR A 57 -9.11 -0.06 10.17
CA THR A 57 -9.01 -0.70 11.49
C THR A 57 -7.63 -1.35 11.70
N ALA A 58 -6.87 -1.59 10.62
CA ALA A 58 -5.53 -2.18 10.67
C ALA A 58 -4.43 -1.15 10.50
N SER A 59 -3.39 -1.28 11.31
CA SER A 59 -2.17 -0.49 11.22
C SER A 59 -1.30 -0.95 10.06
N ARG A 60 -0.99 -0.04 9.13
CA ARG A 60 -0.05 -0.26 8.04
C ARG A 60 0.74 1.01 7.77
N SER A 61 1.93 1.08 8.32
CA SER A 61 2.85 2.19 8.08
C SER A 61 3.60 2.00 6.78
N ARG A 62 3.61 3.03 5.93
CA ARG A 62 4.35 3.08 4.66
C ARG A 62 4.85 4.49 4.40
N CYS A 63 5.95 4.55 3.63
CA CYS A 63 6.47 5.81 3.10
C CYS A 63 5.99 5.99 1.66
N TYR A 64 5.56 7.20 1.36
CA TYR A 64 5.05 7.59 0.04
C TYR A 64 5.79 8.82 -0.45
N CYS A 65 6.08 8.85 -1.76
CA CYS A 65 6.59 10.02 -2.45
C CYS A 65 5.55 10.49 -3.46
N THR A 66 5.26 11.78 -3.51
CA THR A 66 4.33 12.35 -4.47
C THR A 66 4.73 13.78 -4.82
N ASN A 67 4.60 14.14 -6.09
CA ASN A 67 4.72 15.52 -6.56
C ASN A 67 3.36 16.24 -6.66
N LEU A 68 2.28 15.58 -6.25
CA LEU A 68 0.97 16.21 -6.13
C LEU A 68 0.99 17.15 -4.93
N ARG A 69 0.60 18.41 -5.16
CA ARG A 69 0.53 19.46 -4.13
C ARG A 69 -0.92 19.82 -3.82
N GLY A 70 -1.13 20.50 -2.69
CA GLY A 70 -2.45 20.97 -2.30
C GLY A 70 -3.26 19.93 -1.51
N HIS A 71 -2.60 18.97 -0.87
CA HIS A 71 -3.29 18.04 0.04
C HIS A 71 -3.97 18.81 1.17
N LYS A 72 -5.24 18.53 1.37
CA LYS A 72 -5.96 18.97 2.57
C LYS A 72 -5.42 18.22 3.80
N PRO A 73 -5.63 18.72 5.02
CA PRO A 73 -5.27 17.99 6.23
C PRO A 73 -5.79 16.54 6.16
N ILE A 74 -4.95 15.58 6.54
CA ILE A 74 -5.28 14.16 6.47
C ILE A 74 -6.55 13.82 7.25
N THR A 75 -6.81 14.53 8.34
CA THR A 75 -8.01 14.40 9.17
C THR A 75 -9.28 14.73 8.40
N SER A 76 -9.23 15.69 7.47
CA SER A 76 -10.39 16.07 6.64
C SER A 76 -10.80 14.96 5.67
N TYR A 77 -9.86 14.17 5.17
CA TYR A 77 -10.17 13.01 4.34
C TYR A 77 -10.53 11.80 5.21
N ALA A 78 -9.83 11.60 6.32
CA ALA A 78 -10.10 10.51 7.26
C ALA A 78 -11.53 10.57 7.82
N SER A 79 -12.09 11.76 8.03
CA SER A 79 -13.49 11.91 8.44
C SER A 79 -14.51 11.40 7.41
N CYS A 80 -14.11 11.28 6.14
CA CYS A 80 -14.96 10.71 5.08
C CYS A 80 -14.84 9.18 4.98
N VAL A 81 -13.84 8.59 5.66
CA VAL A 81 -13.61 7.14 5.68
C VAL A 81 -14.21 6.59 6.98
N SER A 82 -15.22 5.75 6.87
CA SER A 82 -15.85 5.12 8.05
C SER A 82 -14.95 4.00 8.58
N VAL A 83 -14.00 4.36 9.45
CA VAL A 83 -13.16 3.38 10.15
C VAL A 83 -13.93 2.78 11.31
N LYS A 84 -14.18 1.49 11.24
CA LYS A 84 -14.88 0.76 12.30
C LYS A 84 -13.95 0.43 13.45
N PRO A 85 -14.39 0.55 14.72
CA PRO A 85 -13.72 -0.06 15.85
C PRO A 85 -13.48 -1.56 15.61
N VAL A 86 -12.41 -2.12 16.17
CA VAL A 86 -12.04 -3.54 15.97
C VAL A 86 -13.21 -4.46 16.28
N GLN A 87 -13.92 -4.21 17.37
CA GLN A 87 -15.06 -4.99 17.80
C GLN A 87 -16.17 -5.04 16.75
N GLU A 88 -16.57 -3.88 16.26
CA GLU A 88 -17.60 -3.75 15.20
C GLU A 88 -17.11 -4.38 13.88
N PHE A 89 -15.85 -4.12 13.51
CA PHE A 89 -15.24 -4.67 12.30
C PHE A 89 -15.26 -6.20 12.30
N LEU A 90 -14.96 -6.83 13.43
CA LEU A 90 -14.99 -8.27 13.58
C LEU A 90 -16.43 -8.82 13.69
N GLY A 91 -17.43 -7.96 13.93
CA GLY A 91 -18.80 -8.36 14.25
C GLY A 91 -18.89 -9.05 15.61
N TRP A 92 -18.06 -8.62 16.55
CA TRP A 92 -18.09 -9.09 17.92
C TRP A 92 -19.22 -8.36 18.67
N PRO A 93 -20.07 -9.08 19.42
CA PRO A 93 -21.15 -8.46 20.16
C PRO A 93 -20.65 -7.40 21.15
N SER A 94 -21.29 -6.22 21.19
CA SER A 94 -20.88 -5.09 22.03
C SER A 94 -20.99 -5.37 23.52
N ASP A 95 -21.94 -6.23 23.90
CA ASP A 95 -22.22 -6.69 25.28
C ASP A 95 -21.31 -7.85 25.72
N ARG A 96 -20.54 -8.42 24.80
CA ARG A 96 -19.67 -9.56 25.09
C ARG A 96 -18.23 -9.10 25.34
N PRO A 97 -17.66 -9.38 26.53
CA PRO A 97 -16.26 -9.05 26.79
C PRO A 97 -15.32 -9.86 25.89
N TRP A 98 -14.16 -9.28 25.59
CA TRP A 98 -13.11 -9.99 24.90
C TRP A 98 -12.66 -11.22 25.70
N PRO A 99 -12.28 -12.33 25.04
CA PRO A 99 -11.61 -13.43 25.70
C PRO A 99 -10.35 -12.95 26.43
N ALA A 100 -10.00 -13.55 27.54
CA ALA A 100 -8.87 -13.13 28.37
C ALA A 100 -7.57 -12.95 27.58
N TRP A 101 -7.30 -13.83 26.62
CA TRP A 101 -6.11 -13.78 25.76
C TRP A 101 -6.11 -12.60 24.75
N ALA A 102 -7.27 -12.04 24.44
CA ALA A 102 -7.44 -10.94 23.50
C ALA A 102 -7.59 -9.57 24.19
N SER A 103 -7.74 -9.54 25.53
CA SER A 103 -7.90 -8.31 26.31
C SER A 103 -6.57 -7.59 26.53
N THR A 104 -5.90 -7.20 25.47
CA THR A 104 -4.68 -6.39 25.50
C THR A 104 -4.93 -5.05 24.83
N ALA A 105 -4.39 -3.98 25.37
CA ALA A 105 -4.65 -2.60 24.92
C ALA A 105 -4.42 -2.38 23.41
N TRP A 106 -3.49 -3.11 22.79
CA TRP A 106 -3.24 -2.98 21.35
C TRP A 106 -4.33 -3.61 20.49
N PHE A 107 -5.09 -4.60 21.04
CA PHE A 107 -6.15 -5.28 20.32
C PHE A 107 -7.41 -4.41 20.26
N ASP A 108 -7.61 -3.58 21.28
CA ASP A 108 -8.75 -2.66 21.35
C ASP A 108 -8.63 -1.49 20.37
N ASN A 109 -7.42 -1.13 19.97
CA ASN A 109 -7.17 0.06 19.17
C ASN A 109 -6.99 -0.23 17.68
N CYS A 110 -6.25 -1.28 17.29
CA CYS A 110 -5.91 -1.49 15.89
C CYS A 110 -5.39 -2.90 15.63
N LEU A 111 -5.90 -3.55 14.60
CA LEU A 111 -5.30 -4.77 14.08
C LEU A 111 -3.93 -4.44 13.47
N ARG A 112 -2.96 -5.33 13.67
CA ARG A 112 -1.63 -5.12 13.09
C ARG A 112 -1.65 -5.18 11.58
N ALA A 113 -0.68 -4.51 10.99
CA ALA A 113 -0.42 -4.62 9.56
C ALA A 113 -0.43 -6.09 9.11
N ILE A 114 -1.07 -6.31 7.99
CA ILE A 114 -1.36 -7.64 7.43
C ILE A 114 -0.09 -8.38 6.97
N VAL A 115 1.07 -7.75 7.07
CA VAL A 115 2.35 -8.34 6.68
C VAL A 115 2.58 -9.63 7.45
N GLY A 116 2.71 -10.74 6.72
CA GLY A 116 2.97 -12.06 7.29
C GLY A 116 1.76 -12.96 7.46
N LEU A 117 0.55 -12.54 7.08
CA LEU A 117 -0.65 -13.40 7.12
C LEU A 117 -0.53 -14.66 6.23
N SER A 118 0.31 -14.60 5.22
CA SER A 118 0.63 -15.75 4.37
C SER A 118 1.36 -16.88 5.11
N CYS A 119 1.91 -16.61 6.29
CA CYS A 119 2.80 -17.52 7.01
C CYS A 119 2.13 -18.30 8.16
N ALA A 120 0.85 -18.07 8.44
CA ALA A 120 0.13 -18.86 9.43
C ALA A 120 -0.12 -20.26 8.88
N SER A 121 0.78 -21.20 9.18
CA SER A 121 0.52 -22.59 8.83
C SER A 121 -0.69 -23.10 9.63
N PRO A 122 -1.55 -23.92 9.02
CA PRO A 122 -2.68 -24.54 9.72
C PRO A 122 -2.25 -25.23 11.04
N ARG A 123 -1.06 -25.85 11.03
CA ARG A 123 -0.47 -26.49 12.22
C ARG A 123 -0.20 -25.49 13.34
N SER A 124 0.38 -24.32 13.02
CA SER A 124 0.64 -23.28 14.02
C SER A 124 -0.64 -22.72 14.62
N VAL A 125 -1.66 -22.50 13.81
CA VAL A 125 -2.97 -22.03 14.28
C VAL A 125 -3.61 -23.06 15.18
N THR A 126 -3.58 -24.34 14.80
CA THR A 126 -4.10 -25.45 15.60
C THR A 126 -3.41 -25.54 16.97
N GLN A 127 -2.08 -25.43 17.00
CA GLN A 127 -1.32 -25.44 18.26
C GLN A 127 -1.72 -24.28 19.19
N ILE A 128 -1.91 -23.08 18.64
CA ILE A 128 -2.35 -21.92 19.40
C ILE A 128 -3.78 -22.15 19.94
N LYS A 129 -4.69 -22.66 19.10
CA LYS A 129 -6.06 -22.99 19.50
C LYS A 129 -6.08 -24.00 20.65
N GLN A 130 -5.27 -25.04 20.55
CA GLN A 130 -5.15 -26.05 21.59
C GLN A 130 -4.61 -25.47 22.91
N TYR A 131 -3.56 -24.62 22.82
CA TYR A 131 -3.02 -23.96 23.99
C TYR A 131 -4.06 -23.08 24.71
N ILE A 132 -4.75 -22.22 23.97
CA ILE A 132 -5.79 -21.33 24.51
C ILE A 132 -6.97 -22.14 25.09
N LYS A 133 -7.37 -23.22 24.42
CA LYS A 133 -8.43 -24.12 24.93
C LYS A 133 -8.06 -24.77 26.24
N ALA A 134 -6.80 -25.18 26.40
CA ALA A 134 -6.28 -25.76 27.64
C ALA A 134 -6.09 -24.72 28.76
N ASN A 135 -6.00 -23.41 28.41
CA ASN A 135 -5.75 -22.33 29.36
C ASN A 135 -6.75 -21.17 29.16
N PRO A 136 -8.05 -21.34 29.35
CA PRO A 136 -9.09 -20.38 28.94
C PRO A 136 -9.04 -19.03 29.67
N GLY A 137 -8.47 -18.99 30.90
CA GLY A 137 -8.30 -17.74 31.67
C GLY A 137 -6.99 -17.01 31.45
N THR A 138 -6.15 -17.47 30.53
CA THR A 138 -4.81 -16.91 30.32
C THR A 138 -4.86 -15.53 29.70
N ARG A 139 -4.23 -14.55 30.37
CA ARG A 139 -4.07 -13.18 29.87
C ARG A 139 -2.79 -12.97 29.04
N LEU A 140 -2.01 -14.02 28.79
CA LEU A 140 -0.76 -14.00 28.01
C LEU A 140 0.28 -12.96 28.48
N HIS A 141 0.41 -12.74 29.78
CA HIS A 141 1.34 -11.78 30.37
C HIS A 141 2.66 -12.42 30.84
N LYS A 142 2.67 -13.72 31.05
CA LYS A 142 3.84 -14.43 31.58
C LYS A 142 4.95 -14.57 30.53
N PRO A 143 6.22 -14.60 30.93
CA PRO A 143 7.33 -14.80 29.99
C PRO A 143 7.19 -16.05 29.13
N SER A 144 6.67 -17.14 29.68
CA SER A 144 6.37 -18.41 28.99
C SER A 144 5.29 -18.28 27.89
N GLU A 145 4.47 -17.26 27.95
CA GLU A 145 3.35 -17.01 27.03
C GLU A 145 3.71 -16.02 25.91
N LYS A 146 4.89 -15.36 25.99
CA LYS A 146 5.34 -14.36 25.00
C LYS A 146 5.35 -14.92 23.58
N ASP A 147 5.73 -16.16 23.40
CA ASP A 147 5.77 -16.80 22.07
C ASP A 147 4.39 -17.03 21.49
N VAL A 148 3.42 -17.41 22.31
CA VAL A 148 2.02 -17.57 21.89
C VAL A 148 1.45 -16.20 21.50
N LEU A 149 1.64 -15.19 22.34
CA LEU A 149 1.22 -13.83 22.08
C LEU A 149 1.89 -13.26 20.82
N LYS A 150 3.19 -13.49 20.64
CA LYS A 150 3.92 -13.08 19.43
C LYS A 150 3.32 -13.73 18.17
N LYS A 151 2.99 -15.01 18.21
CA LYS A 151 2.35 -15.73 17.09
C LYS A 151 0.94 -15.20 16.82
N ILE A 152 0.13 -14.96 17.85
CA ILE A 152 -1.20 -14.34 17.71
C ILE A 152 -1.07 -12.98 16.98
N ARG A 153 -0.12 -12.15 17.39
CA ARG A 153 0.13 -10.85 16.78
C ARG A 153 0.63 -10.96 15.34
N VAL A 154 1.59 -11.83 15.09
CA VAL A 154 2.21 -12.01 13.75
C VAL A 154 1.17 -12.51 12.75
N TYR A 155 0.29 -13.40 13.18
CA TYR A 155 -0.73 -13.99 12.32
C TYR A 155 -2.05 -13.21 12.30
N ASN A 156 -2.16 -12.09 13.03
CA ASN A 156 -3.40 -11.34 13.19
C ASN A 156 -4.59 -12.24 13.57
N LEU A 157 -4.36 -13.15 14.52
CA LEU A 157 -5.43 -14.01 15.00
C LEU A 157 -6.42 -13.19 15.82
N VAL A 158 -7.70 -13.43 15.57
CA VAL A 158 -8.83 -12.73 16.17
C VAL A 158 -9.72 -13.75 16.90
N PRO A 159 -10.55 -13.33 17.87
CA PRO A 159 -11.52 -14.20 18.47
C PRO A 159 -12.50 -14.74 17.43
N SER A 160 -12.78 -16.04 17.46
CA SER A 160 -13.81 -16.62 16.61
C SER A 160 -15.20 -16.11 17.03
N ARG A 161 -16.10 -15.91 16.07
CA ARG A 161 -17.46 -15.40 16.34
C ARG A 161 -18.24 -16.28 17.34
N THR A 162 -18.00 -17.57 17.35
CA THR A 162 -18.74 -18.56 18.14
C THR A 162 -18.01 -19.00 19.39
N GLY A 163 -16.73 -18.62 19.58
CA GLY A 163 -15.93 -19.18 20.67
C GLY A 163 -14.87 -18.23 21.22
N THR A 164 -14.21 -18.70 22.26
CA THR A 164 -13.12 -18.02 22.94
C THR A 164 -11.76 -18.30 22.31
N THR A 165 -11.70 -19.17 21.30
CA THR A 165 -10.45 -19.55 20.63
C THR A 165 -10.08 -18.57 19.52
N PRO A 166 -8.77 -18.34 19.29
CA PRO A 166 -8.32 -17.50 18.20
C PRO A 166 -8.57 -18.15 16.83
N ASP A 167 -8.83 -17.32 15.83
CA ASP A 167 -8.98 -17.75 14.45
C ASP A 167 -8.31 -16.77 13.48
N VAL A 168 -8.11 -17.19 12.24
CA VAL A 168 -7.56 -16.36 11.17
C VAL A 168 -8.67 -15.47 10.61
N LEU A 169 -8.38 -14.20 10.35
CA LEU A 169 -9.30 -13.34 9.60
C LEU A 169 -9.64 -13.98 8.26
N SER A 170 -10.91 -13.90 7.84
CA SER A 170 -11.25 -14.28 6.47
C SER A 170 -10.55 -13.37 5.44
N VAL A 171 -10.33 -13.86 4.25
CA VAL A 171 -9.65 -13.07 3.21
C VAL A 171 -10.47 -11.83 2.83
N GLU A 172 -11.79 -11.95 2.83
CA GLU A 172 -12.71 -10.83 2.58
C GLU A 172 -12.57 -9.73 3.63
N LYS A 173 -12.33 -10.08 4.89
CA LYS A 173 -12.01 -9.12 5.94
C LYS A 173 -10.65 -8.46 5.71
N VAL A 174 -9.69 -9.21 5.20
CA VAL A 174 -8.38 -8.65 4.83
C VAL A 174 -8.50 -7.68 3.65
N GLU A 175 -9.32 -7.99 2.64
CA GLU A 175 -9.63 -7.07 1.54
C GLU A 175 -10.23 -5.76 2.07
N GLU A 176 -11.22 -5.83 2.96
CA GLU A 176 -11.82 -4.64 3.60
C GLU A 176 -10.77 -3.80 4.35
N LEU A 177 -9.88 -4.43 5.14
CA LEU A 177 -8.81 -3.73 5.85
C LEU A 177 -7.85 -3.01 4.90
N MET A 178 -7.63 -3.59 3.74
CA MET A 178 -6.77 -3.00 2.71
C MET A 178 -7.49 -1.97 1.85
N GLY A 179 -8.79 -1.73 2.08
CA GLY A 179 -9.62 -0.78 1.35
C GLY A 179 -10.15 -1.29 0.01
N PHE A 180 -10.02 -2.58 -0.26
CA PHE A 180 -10.65 -3.23 -1.41
C PHE A 180 -12.09 -3.65 -1.08
N SER A 181 -12.90 -3.83 -2.12
CA SER A 181 -14.19 -4.49 -1.99
C SER A 181 -14.02 -5.99 -1.70
N ARG A 182 -14.99 -6.57 -1.02
CA ARG A 182 -15.03 -8.02 -0.81
C ARG A 182 -15.02 -8.77 -2.14
N GLY A 183 -14.20 -9.80 -2.24
CA GLY A 183 -14.06 -10.62 -3.43
C GLY A 183 -13.16 -9.99 -4.50
N HIS A 184 -12.48 -8.87 -4.22
CA HIS A 184 -11.57 -8.23 -5.18
C HIS A 184 -10.49 -9.19 -5.71
N THR A 185 -9.93 -10.02 -4.84
CA THR A 185 -8.94 -11.04 -5.20
C THR A 185 -9.55 -12.43 -5.39
N GLY A 186 -10.88 -12.52 -5.36
CA GLY A 186 -11.61 -13.78 -5.46
C GLY A 186 -11.54 -14.38 -6.86
N SER A 187 -11.86 -15.67 -6.94
CA SER A 187 -11.99 -16.39 -8.23
C SER A 187 -13.15 -15.84 -9.07
N CYS A 188 -13.01 -15.93 -10.36
CA CYS A 188 -14.09 -15.72 -11.34
C CYS A 188 -14.00 -16.79 -12.44
N ASP A 189 -14.87 -16.74 -13.43
CA ASP A 189 -14.90 -17.72 -14.51
C ASP A 189 -13.58 -17.86 -15.28
N GLN A 190 -12.76 -16.81 -15.27
CA GLN A 190 -11.50 -16.76 -16.00
C GLN A 190 -10.29 -17.26 -15.21
N TYR A 191 -10.38 -17.31 -13.87
CA TYR A 191 -9.28 -17.73 -13.01
C TYR A 191 -9.75 -18.18 -11.62
N HIS A 192 -8.92 -18.99 -10.98
CA HIS A 192 -9.13 -19.44 -9.61
C HIS A 192 -8.03 -18.94 -8.68
N THR A 193 -8.39 -18.51 -7.49
CA THR A 193 -7.48 -18.06 -6.45
C THR A 193 -7.70 -18.85 -5.16
N THR A 194 -6.62 -19.32 -4.59
CA THR A 194 -6.64 -19.90 -3.24
C THR A 194 -6.54 -18.79 -2.19
N ASP A 195 -6.99 -19.02 -0.98
CA ASP A 195 -6.85 -18.09 0.15
C ASP A 195 -5.39 -17.69 0.39
N HIS A 196 -4.44 -18.61 0.17
CA HIS A 196 -3.02 -18.33 0.28
C HIS A 196 -2.56 -17.30 -0.76
N GLN A 197 -2.93 -17.48 -2.02
CA GLN A 197 -2.61 -16.54 -3.11
C GLN A 197 -3.24 -15.17 -2.87
N ARG A 198 -4.51 -15.13 -2.47
CA ARG A 198 -5.23 -13.90 -2.12
C ARG A 198 -4.52 -13.13 -1.01
N ARG A 199 -4.17 -13.81 0.09
CA ARG A 199 -3.43 -13.21 1.22
C ARG A 199 -2.08 -12.66 0.80
N LYS A 200 -1.35 -13.40 -0.05
CA LYS A 200 -0.06 -12.95 -0.59
C LYS A 200 -0.23 -11.66 -1.41
N MET A 201 -1.18 -11.63 -2.33
CA MET A 201 -1.47 -10.45 -3.15
C MET A 201 -1.83 -9.23 -2.29
N LEU A 202 -2.70 -9.41 -1.27
CA LEU A 202 -3.08 -8.35 -0.34
C LEU A 202 -1.91 -7.90 0.54
N GLY A 203 -1.06 -8.83 0.98
CA GLY A 203 0.14 -8.52 1.77
C GLY A 203 1.16 -7.67 1.01
N ASP A 204 1.28 -7.86 -0.30
CA ASP A 204 2.16 -7.09 -1.17
C ASP A 204 1.56 -5.72 -1.56
N SER A 205 0.25 -5.52 -1.41
CA SER A 205 -0.43 -4.28 -1.77
C SER A 205 -0.26 -3.18 -0.72
N PHE A 206 -0.60 -1.94 -1.06
CA PHE A 206 -0.79 -0.85 -0.11
C PHE A 206 -2.24 -0.75 0.36
N GLN A 207 -2.49 0.03 1.40
CA GLN A 207 -3.85 0.33 1.85
C GLN A 207 -4.45 1.39 0.91
N VAL A 208 -5.56 1.05 0.27
CA VAL A 208 -6.16 1.80 -0.85
C VAL A 208 -6.60 3.20 -0.44
N ASP A 209 -7.25 3.37 0.74
CA ASP A 209 -7.76 4.68 1.16
C ASP A 209 -6.63 5.66 1.50
N THR A 210 -5.47 5.15 1.94
CA THR A 210 -4.26 5.96 2.11
C THR A 210 -3.78 6.52 0.77
N VAL A 211 -3.76 5.69 -0.27
CA VAL A 211 -3.37 6.14 -1.61
C VAL A 211 -4.43 7.03 -2.22
N ALA A 212 -5.71 6.74 -1.99
CA ALA A 212 -6.82 7.60 -2.39
C ALA A 212 -6.68 9.02 -1.80
N TYR A 213 -6.31 9.14 -0.51
CA TYR A 213 -5.99 10.43 0.09
C TYR A 213 -4.87 11.15 -0.66
N LEU A 214 -3.76 10.45 -0.95
CA LEU A 214 -2.61 11.04 -1.66
C LEU A 214 -2.96 11.49 -3.08
N LEU A 215 -3.99 10.93 -3.69
CA LEU A 215 -4.45 11.26 -5.03
C LEU A 215 -5.54 12.35 -5.03
N THR A 216 -6.02 12.80 -3.88
CA THR A 216 -7.09 13.83 -3.80
C THR A 216 -6.79 15.13 -4.54
N PRO A 217 -5.54 15.64 -4.63
CA PRO A 217 -5.28 16.86 -5.42
C PRO A 217 -5.62 16.73 -6.90
N ILE A 218 -5.71 15.52 -7.45
CA ILE A 218 -6.18 15.29 -8.83
C ILE A 218 -7.61 15.78 -9.01
N LEU A 219 -8.46 15.69 -7.98
CA LEU A 219 -9.83 16.21 -8.03
C LEU A 219 -9.88 17.73 -8.20
N ASP A 220 -8.94 18.44 -7.59
CA ASP A 220 -8.89 19.89 -7.72
C ASP A 220 -8.41 20.28 -9.13
N LEU A 221 -7.50 19.52 -9.73
CA LEU A 221 -7.13 19.68 -11.14
C LEU A 221 -8.30 19.38 -12.07
N GLN A 222 -9.10 18.36 -11.76
CA GLN A 222 -10.30 18.01 -12.53
C GLN A 222 -11.36 19.11 -12.44
N ARG A 223 -11.64 19.61 -11.23
CA ARG A 223 -12.59 20.73 -11.00
C ARG A 223 -12.16 22.01 -11.68
N ALA A 224 -10.85 22.26 -11.73
CA ALA A 224 -10.26 23.42 -12.42
C ALA A 224 -10.22 23.26 -13.96
N GLY A 225 -10.78 22.19 -14.53
CA GLY A 225 -10.76 21.91 -15.96
C GLY A 225 -9.36 21.63 -16.56
N LYS A 226 -8.38 21.33 -15.70
CA LYS A 226 -6.99 21.05 -16.12
C LYS A 226 -6.76 19.61 -16.57
N LEU A 227 -7.77 18.74 -16.40
CA LEU A 227 -7.74 17.35 -16.85
C LEU A 227 -8.80 17.11 -17.92
N PRO A 228 -8.57 16.16 -18.84
CA PRO A 228 -9.53 15.85 -19.91
C PRO A 228 -10.88 15.39 -19.35
N PRO A 229 -12.00 15.88 -19.91
CA PRO A 229 -13.33 15.49 -19.45
C PRO A 229 -13.66 14.01 -19.69
N GLU A 230 -13.04 13.40 -20.69
CA GLU A 230 -13.15 11.97 -21.00
C GLU A 230 -12.43 11.08 -19.95
N GLY A 231 -11.52 11.67 -19.16
CA GLY A 231 -10.76 10.99 -18.12
C GLY A 231 -9.25 11.02 -18.36
N ILE A 232 -8.50 10.58 -17.38
CA ILE A 232 -7.04 10.61 -17.39
C ILE A 232 -6.42 9.34 -17.97
N THR A 233 -5.19 9.49 -18.49
CA THR A 233 -4.31 8.37 -18.82
C THR A 233 -3.40 8.09 -17.63
N VAL A 234 -3.41 6.84 -17.16
CA VAL A 234 -2.61 6.37 -16.02
C VAL A 234 -1.58 5.35 -16.51
N LEU A 235 -0.33 5.52 -16.10
CA LEU A 235 0.72 4.50 -16.20
C LEU A 235 0.98 3.95 -14.79
N SER A 236 0.50 2.74 -14.53
CA SER A 236 0.64 2.04 -13.25
C SER A 236 1.74 1.00 -13.35
N LEU A 237 2.86 1.24 -12.65
CA LEU A 237 4.05 0.40 -12.66
C LEU A 237 4.08 -0.46 -11.39
N PHE A 238 4.36 -1.76 -11.54
CA PHE A 238 4.21 -2.75 -10.46
C PHE A 238 2.79 -2.74 -9.90
N ASP A 239 1.83 -2.79 -10.81
CA ASP A 239 0.42 -2.53 -10.52
C ASP A 239 -0.19 -3.49 -9.49
N GLY A 240 0.40 -4.69 -9.36
CA GLY A 240 -0.08 -5.70 -8.42
C GLY A 240 -1.53 -6.10 -8.73
N ILE A 241 -2.40 -5.86 -7.77
CA ILE A 241 -3.84 -6.13 -7.88
C ILE A 241 -4.66 -4.86 -8.18
N GLY A 242 -4.04 -3.85 -8.78
CA GLY A 242 -4.73 -2.63 -9.23
C GLY A 242 -5.10 -1.65 -8.12
N GLY A 243 -4.40 -1.66 -7.01
CA GLY A 243 -4.73 -0.81 -5.86
C GLY A 243 -4.78 0.68 -6.19
N ALA A 244 -3.90 1.18 -7.07
CA ALA A 244 -3.90 2.56 -7.53
C ALA A 244 -5.17 2.90 -8.34
N LEU A 245 -5.61 1.98 -9.19
CA LEU A 245 -6.83 2.14 -10.01
C LEU A 245 -8.07 2.14 -9.12
N VAL A 246 -8.11 1.26 -8.12
CA VAL A 246 -9.18 1.24 -7.11
C VAL A 246 -9.21 2.55 -6.33
N ALA A 247 -8.06 3.10 -5.94
CA ALA A 247 -7.97 4.37 -5.24
C ALA A 247 -8.50 5.54 -6.08
N LEU A 248 -8.11 5.63 -7.35
CA LEU A 248 -8.62 6.64 -8.30
C LEU A 248 -10.14 6.53 -8.49
N HIS A 249 -10.64 5.31 -8.64
CA HIS A 249 -12.08 5.05 -8.78
C HIS A 249 -12.84 5.48 -7.52
N LYS A 250 -12.33 5.17 -6.32
CA LYS A 250 -12.95 5.56 -5.04
C LYS A 250 -13.12 7.06 -4.90
N ILE A 251 -12.18 7.86 -5.37
CA ILE A 251 -12.28 9.33 -5.32
C ILE A 251 -13.01 9.92 -6.54
N GLY A 252 -13.53 9.09 -7.44
CA GLY A 252 -14.32 9.54 -8.57
C GLY A 252 -13.53 10.05 -9.78
N VAL A 253 -12.24 9.74 -9.87
CA VAL A 253 -11.44 10.08 -11.04
C VAL A 253 -11.79 9.16 -12.20
N ARG A 254 -12.17 9.75 -13.34
CA ARG A 254 -12.49 8.99 -14.56
C ARG A 254 -11.21 8.52 -15.25
N LEU A 255 -11.19 7.24 -15.61
CA LEU A 255 -10.10 6.62 -16.37
C LEU A 255 -10.48 6.54 -17.84
N ASN A 256 -9.64 7.10 -18.72
CA ASN A 256 -9.77 6.99 -20.17
C ASN A 256 -8.84 5.91 -20.72
N ARG A 257 -7.58 5.92 -20.32
CA ARG A 257 -6.58 4.95 -20.73
C ARG A 257 -5.73 4.52 -19.53
N VAL A 258 -5.53 3.22 -19.39
CA VAL A 258 -4.75 2.62 -18.31
C VAL A 258 -3.68 1.73 -18.91
N ILE A 259 -2.43 1.98 -18.58
CA ILE A 259 -1.28 1.16 -18.93
C ILE A 259 -0.78 0.55 -17.62
N THR A 260 -0.91 -0.76 -17.47
CA THR A 260 -0.44 -1.50 -16.29
C THR A 260 0.82 -2.27 -16.59
N CYS A 261 1.73 -2.35 -15.62
CA CYS A 261 2.91 -3.19 -15.68
C CYS A 261 2.95 -4.10 -14.45
N GLU A 262 2.73 -5.40 -14.66
CA GLU A 262 2.77 -6.42 -13.62
C GLU A 262 3.22 -7.75 -14.20
N LYS A 263 4.20 -8.38 -13.54
CA LYS A 263 4.81 -9.63 -14.01
C LYS A 263 3.94 -10.85 -13.74
N ASP A 264 3.25 -10.88 -12.62
CA ASP A 264 2.42 -12.00 -12.17
C ASP A 264 1.12 -12.06 -12.95
N GLU A 265 0.89 -13.16 -13.67
CA GLU A 265 -0.31 -13.35 -14.50
C GLU A 265 -1.60 -13.33 -13.68
N LEU A 266 -1.59 -13.96 -12.50
CA LEU A 266 -2.79 -14.01 -11.67
C LEU A 266 -3.20 -12.61 -11.19
N ARG A 267 -2.22 -11.77 -10.88
CA ARG A 267 -2.47 -10.36 -10.52
C ARG A 267 -3.03 -9.57 -11.71
N ARG A 268 -2.48 -9.77 -12.91
CA ARG A 268 -3.04 -9.14 -14.13
C ARG A 268 -4.48 -9.55 -14.36
N MET A 269 -4.83 -10.84 -14.15
CA MET A 269 -6.21 -11.29 -14.25
C MET A 269 -7.15 -10.60 -13.26
N VAL A 270 -6.72 -10.40 -12.02
CA VAL A 270 -7.48 -9.61 -11.03
C VAL A 270 -7.75 -8.19 -11.55
N VAL A 271 -6.73 -7.55 -12.11
CA VAL A 271 -6.86 -6.19 -12.67
C VAL A 271 -7.81 -6.18 -13.89
N ARG A 272 -7.68 -7.13 -14.82
CA ARG A 272 -8.59 -7.25 -15.97
C ARG A 272 -10.05 -7.35 -15.54
N ASN A 273 -10.33 -8.25 -14.58
CA ASN A 273 -11.67 -8.42 -14.04
C ASN A 273 -12.21 -7.14 -13.39
N TRP A 274 -11.35 -6.45 -12.63
CA TRP A 274 -11.71 -5.17 -12.04
C TRP A 274 -11.98 -4.09 -13.10
N MET A 275 -11.13 -3.98 -14.13
CA MET A 275 -11.30 -3.03 -15.24
C MET A 275 -12.60 -3.27 -16.01
N GLN A 276 -12.92 -4.52 -16.31
CA GLN A 276 -14.18 -4.88 -16.97
C GLN A 276 -15.40 -4.43 -16.16
N LYS A 277 -15.34 -4.54 -14.83
CA LYS A 277 -16.44 -4.17 -13.94
C LYS A 277 -16.58 -2.67 -13.72
N HIS A 278 -15.45 -1.97 -13.51
CA HIS A 278 -15.46 -0.61 -12.97
C HIS A 278 -15.03 0.47 -13.97
N ALA A 279 -14.32 0.08 -15.03
CA ALA A 279 -13.85 1.01 -16.07
C ALA A 279 -13.99 0.40 -17.48
N PRO A 280 -15.18 -0.14 -17.87
CA PRO A 280 -15.33 -0.91 -19.13
C PRO A 280 -15.11 -0.08 -20.39
N ARG A 281 -15.14 1.27 -20.29
CA ARG A 281 -14.89 2.18 -21.42
C ARG A 281 -13.44 2.61 -21.53
N ALA A 282 -12.61 2.36 -20.51
CA ALA A 282 -11.20 2.72 -20.53
C ALA A 282 -10.40 1.74 -21.39
N ILE A 283 -9.48 2.26 -22.16
CA ILE A 283 -8.54 1.45 -22.93
C ILE A 283 -7.51 0.88 -21.96
N HIS A 284 -7.45 -0.45 -21.84
CA HIS A 284 -6.48 -1.13 -21.00
C HIS A 284 -5.35 -1.73 -21.84
N ILE A 285 -4.10 -1.39 -21.49
CA ILE A 285 -2.87 -1.86 -22.13
C ILE A 285 -2.02 -2.54 -21.06
N GLU A 286 -1.64 -3.77 -21.26
CA GLU A 286 -0.84 -4.53 -20.33
C GLU A 286 0.62 -4.63 -20.78
N MET A 287 1.52 -4.47 -19.82
CA MET A 287 2.94 -4.76 -19.92
C MET A 287 3.28 -5.84 -18.90
N VAL A 288 4.14 -6.78 -19.29
CA VAL A 288 4.53 -7.88 -18.41
C VAL A 288 5.75 -7.51 -17.56
N ASP A 289 6.78 -6.95 -18.17
CA ASP A 289 8.03 -6.67 -17.46
C ASP A 289 8.47 -5.21 -17.66
N ILE A 290 8.69 -4.52 -16.54
CA ILE A 290 9.18 -3.13 -16.55
C ILE A 290 10.56 -3.00 -17.21
N ARG A 291 11.35 -4.06 -17.19
CA ARG A 291 12.70 -4.07 -17.78
C ARG A 291 12.65 -3.93 -19.30
N ASP A 292 11.61 -4.42 -19.94
CA ASP A 292 11.41 -4.27 -21.39
C ASP A 292 11.19 -2.80 -21.78
N ALA A 293 10.54 -2.06 -20.89
CA ALA A 293 10.27 -0.64 -21.06
C ALA A 293 11.42 0.29 -20.59
N SER A 294 12.36 -0.22 -19.77
CA SER A 294 13.41 0.61 -19.16
C SER A 294 14.75 0.56 -19.88
N LYS A 295 15.03 -0.46 -20.69
CA LYS A 295 16.34 -0.69 -21.29
C LYS A 295 16.55 0.00 -22.65
N GLY A 296 17.67 0.74 -22.76
CA GLY A 296 18.22 1.24 -24.00
C GLY A 296 17.33 2.17 -24.84
N PRO A 297 17.63 2.31 -26.14
CA PRO A 297 16.82 3.13 -27.08
C PRO A 297 15.38 2.65 -27.19
N SER A 298 15.13 1.36 -27.04
CA SER A 298 13.78 0.77 -27.08
C SER A 298 12.85 1.34 -26.02
N SER A 299 13.36 1.73 -24.84
CA SER A 299 12.56 2.34 -23.79
C SER A 299 12.06 3.73 -24.16
N THR A 300 12.87 4.54 -24.85
CA THR A 300 12.44 5.85 -25.36
C THR A 300 11.38 5.68 -26.46
N ALA A 301 11.57 4.72 -27.37
CA ALA A 301 10.61 4.39 -28.42
C ALA A 301 9.28 3.89 -27.81
N PHE A 302 9.35 3.05 -26.77
CA PHE A 302 8.18 2.58 -26.04
C PHE A 302 7.38 3.74 -25.43
N ILE A 303 8.03 4.61 -24.67
CA ILE A 303 7.36 5.78 -24.05
C ILE A 303 6.77 6.70 -25.11
N ARG A 304 7.50 6.97 -26.20
CA ARG A 304 6.98 7.74 -27.34
C ARG A 304 5.75 7.10 -27.96
N ASN A 305 5.76 5.79 -28.17
CA ASN A 305 4.63 5.07 -28.73
C ASN A 305 3.39 5.16 -27.82
N ILE A 306 3.55 4.99 -26.52
CA ILE A 306 2.46 5.19 -25.56
C ILE A 306 1.94 6.63 -25.63
N MET A 307 2.83 7.62 -25.60
CA MET A 307 2.46 9.04 -25.59
C MET A 307 1.95 9.53 -26.94
N ASN A 308 2.27 8.87 -28.06
CA ASN A 308 1.69 9.18 -29.37
C ASN A 308 0.17 8.98 -29.41
N LYS A 309 -0.36 8.10 -28.52
CA LYS A 309 -1.80 7.91 -28.34
C LYS A 309 -2.44 8.89 -27.36
N GLY A 310 -1.71 9.91 -26.91
CA GLY A 310 -2.14 10.93 -25.95
C GLY A 310 -1.20 11.02 -24.73
N PRO A 311 -1.26 12.13 -23.97
CA PRO A 311 -0.39 12.37 -22.82
C PRO A 311 -0.63 11.32 -21.70
N ILE A 312 0.40 11.06 -20.90
CA ILE A 312 0.28 10.37 -19.61
C ILE A 312 0.05 11.45 -18.55
N HIS A 313 -1.07 11.38 -17.84
CA HIS A 313 -1.43 12.37 -16.83
C HIS A 313 -0.94 12.00 -15.44
N LEU A 314 -0.83 10.68 -15.17
CA LEU A 314 -0.38 10.14 -13.89
C LEU A 314 0.53 8.95 -14.11
N VAL A 315 1.71 8.96 -13.47
CA VAL A 315 2.55 7.77 -13.29
C VAL A 315 2.53 7.42 -11.83
N ILE A 316 2.17 6.18 -11.52
CA ILE A 316 2.07 5.69 -10.15
C ILE A 316 2.66 4.28 -10.06
N GLY A 317 3.20 3.91 -8.89
CA GLY A 317 3.71 2.57 -8.68
C GLY A 317 4.44 2.40 -7.37
N GLY A 318 4.75 1.15 -7.03
CA GLY A 318 5.53 0.78 -5.87
C GLY A 318 6.48 -0.35 -6.21
N SER A 319 7.77 -0.03 -6.41
CA SER A 319 8.78 -1.06 -6.71
C SER A 319 8.89 -2.08 -5.57
N PRO A 320 9.18 -3.35 -5.88
CA PRO A 320 9.45 -4.36 -4.86
C PRO A 320 10.59 -3.93 -3.94
N CYS A 321 10.38 -4.03 -2.62
CA CYS A 321 11.36 -3.65 -1.60
C CYS A 321 11.86 -4.86 -0.80
N GLN A 322 11.67 -6.08 -1.30
CA GLN A 322 11.94 -7.31 -0.55
C GLN A 322 13.40 -7.42 -0.09
N ASN A 323 14.34 -7.02 -0.93
CA ASN A 323 15.79 -7.06 -0.61
C ASN A 323 16.23 -5.96 0.36
N ILE A 324 15.42 -4.93 0.55
CA ILE A 324 15.68 -3.79 1.46
C ILE A 324 14.91 -3.97 2.78
N SER A 325 13.79 -4.70 2.74
CA SER A 325 12.89 -4.87 3.88
C SER A 325 13.51 -5.71 5.00
N MET A 326 13.35 -5.24 6.25
CA MET A 326 13.78 -5.99 7.46
C MET A 326 12.98 -7.26 7.72
N LEU A 327 11.82 -7.46 7.08
CA LEU A 327 11.02 -8.67 7.24
C LEU A 327 11.72 -9.92 6.70
N ASN A 328 12.64 -9.77 5.75
CA ASN A 328 13.49 -10.86 5.26
C ASN A 328 14.57 -11.33 6.24
N ARG A 329 14.75 -10.67 7.39
CA ARG A 329 15.70 -11.13 8.42
C ARG A 329 15.34 -12.46 9.06
N VAL A 330 14.07 -12.86 9.00
CA VAL A 330 13.59 -14.07 9.69
C VAL A 330 13.82 -15.37 8.88
N SER A 331 14.11 -15.25 7.58
CA SER A 331 14.32 -16.42 6.70
C SER A 331 15.78 -16.74 6.40
N SER A 332 16.73 -15.93 6.86
CA SER A 332 18.16 -16.11 6.56
C SER A 332 18.97 -16.65 7.75
N ASP A 333 18.65 -17.87 8.20
CA ASP A 333 19.61 -18.70 8.97
C ASP A 333 20.82 -19.14 8.12
N LYS A 334 20.89 -18.70 6.88
CA LYS A 334 22.02 -18.94 5.95
C LYS A 334 22.64 -17.60 5.59
N GLY A 335 23.69 -17.22 6.29
CA GLY A 335 24.73 -16.20 6.10
C GLY A 335 24.84 -15.34 4.82
N SER A 336 23.80 -15.23 4.00
CA SER A 336 23.77 -14.33 2.85
C SER A 336 23.32 -12.94 3.34
N GLY A 337 24.28 -12.04 3.48
CA GLY A 337 24.06 -10.64 3.76
C GLY A 337 23.02 -10.03 2.83
N ARG A 338 22.33 -8.99 3.29
CA ARG A 338 21.39 -8.21 2.47
C ARG A 338 22.13 -7.72 1.24
N SER A 339 21.59 -8.02 0.05
CA SER A 339 22.10 -7.46 -1.19
C SER A 339 21.81 -5.96 -1.34
N GLY A 340 20.97 -5.38 -0.45
CA GLY A 340 20.63 -3.95 -0.47
C GLY A 340 20.14 -3.53 -1.85
N PHE A 341 20.68 -2.41 -2.36
CA PHE A 341 20.36 -1.91 -3.71
C PHE A 341 21.01 -2.72 -4.83
N SER A 342 21.93 -3.62 -4.55
CA SER A 342 22.55 -4.52 -5.55
C SER A 342 21.75 -5.81 -5.79
N GLY A 343 20.66 -6.04 -5.03
CA GLY A 343 19.79 -7.19 -5.27
C GLY A 343 18.89 -7.01 -6.49
N ASP A 344 18.53 -8.12 -7.13
CA ASP A 344 17.75 -8.13 -8.38
C ASP A 344 16.42 -7.33 -8.28
N ASP A 345 15.72 -7.39 -7.15
CA ASP A 345 14.48 -6.64 -6.95
C ASP A 345 14.73 -5.14 -6.76
N SER A 346 15.89 -4.76 -6.22
CA SER A 346 16.25 -3.35 -6.03
C SER A 346 16.56 -2.66 -7.35
N HIS A 347 17.07 -3.38 -8.35
CA HIS A 347 17.26 -2.86 -9.70
C HIS A 347 15.95 -2.43 -10.37
N LEU A 348 14.83 -3.00 -9.98
CA LEU A 348 13.52 -2.62 -10.50
C LEU A 348 13.12 -1.19 -10.11
N PHE A 349 13.62 -0.69 -8.97
CA PHE A 349 13.45 0.71 -8.60
C PHE A 349 14.13 1.64 -9.61
N PHE A 350 15.32 1.32 -10.08
CA PHE A 350 16.01 2.13 -11.10
C PHE A 350 15.30 2.09 -12.44
N SER A 351 14.68 0.97 -12.79
CA SER A 351 13.81 0.87 -13.97
C SER A 351 12.61 1.80 -13.86
N TYR A 352 11.97 1.86 -12.68
CA TYR A 352 10.88 2.79 -12.39
C TYR A 352 11.32 4.26 -12.57
N VAL A 353 12.45 4.65 -11.96
CA VAL A 353 13.01 6.01 -12.07
C VAL A 353 13.33 6.37 -13.53
N THR A 354 13.89 5.41 -14.28
CA THR A 354 14.22 5.59 -15.70
C THR A 354 12.96 5.89 -16.52
N ILE A 355 11.88 5.15 -16.30
CA ILE A 355 10.61 5.38 -17.00
C ILE A 355 10.03 6.74 -16.63
N LEU A 356 10.03 7.12 -15.36
CA LEU A 356 9.57 8.43 -14.90
C LEU A 356 10.32 9.58 -15.60
N ARG A 357 11.66 9.52 -15.62
CA ARG A 357 12.48 10.53 -16.29
C ARG A 357 12.12 10.64 -17.77
N LYS A 358 11.99 9.51 -18.45
CA LYS A 358 11.64 9.49 -19.88
C LYS A 358 10.23 10.01 -20.15
N CYS A 359 9.27 9.74 -19.28
CA CYS A 359 7.94 10.32 -19.37
C CYS A 359 8.01 11.87 -19.24
N LYS A 360 8.78 12.36 -18.28
CA LYS A 360 8.99 13.79 -18.05
C LYS A 360 9.65 14.46 -19.26
N GLU A 361 10.78 13.92 -19.74
CA GLU A 361 11.52 14.41 -20.90
C GLU A 361 10.63 14.48 -22.15
N GLU A 362 9.86 13.44 -22.41
CA GLU A 362 8.97 13.40 -23.57
C GLU A 362 7.81 14.40 -23.43
N HIS A 363 7.29 14.59 -22.22
CA HIS A 363 6.28 15.62 -21.95
C HIS A 363 6.81 17.02 -22.22
N GLU A 364 7.99 17.36 -21.71
CA GLU A 364 8.67 18.65 -21.92
C GLU A 364 8.98 18.88 -23.40
N ARG A 365 9.45 17.84 -24.11
CA ARG A 365 9.71 17.90 -25.57
C ARG A 365 8.45 18.25 -26.37
N ARG A 366 7.29 17.71 -25.96
CA ARG A 366 6.01 18.01 -26.63
C ARG A 366 5.50 19.40 -26.32
N GLY A 367 5.64 19.87 -25.08
CA GLY A 367 5.27 21.21 -24.68
C GLY A 367 6.05 22.29 -25.48
N ARG A 368 7.35 22.07 -25.71
CA ARG A 368 8.18 22.98 -26.53
C ARG A 368 7.77 23.02 -28.01
N ARG A 369 7.26 21.93 -28.57
CA ARG A 369 6.78 21.86 -29.95
C ARG A 369 5.40 22.47 -30.15
N GLY A 370 4.56 22.50 -29.14
CA GLY A 370 3.23 23.08 -29.17
C GLY A 370 3.21 24.60 -28.93
N GLY A 371 4.31 25.20 -28.45
CA GLY A 371 4.45 26.64 -28.20
C GLY A 371 5.02 27.46 -29.34
N THR A 372 5.29 26.86 -30.49
CA THR A 372 5.86 27.51 -31.68
C THR A 372 4.85 27.60 -32.84
N GLY A 373 3.54 27.53 -32.54
CA GLY A 373 2.47 27.73 -33.53
C GLY A 373 1.64 28.95 -33.23
#